data_29b232fc3e73c2544c235ccddb9c97cf
#
_entry.id   29b232fc3e73c2544c235ccddb9c97cf
#
_cell.length_a   1.000
_cell.length_b   1.000
_cell.length_c   1.000
_cell.angle_alpha   90.00
_cell.angle_beta   90.00
_cell.angle_gamma   90.00
#
_symmetry.space_group_name_H-M   'P 1'
#
loop_
_entity.id
_entity.type
_entity.pdbx_description
1 polymer ?
#
loop_
_entity_poly.entity_id
_entity_poly.type
_entity_poly.pdbx_seq_one_letter_code
_entity_poly.pdbx_strand_id
1 'polypeptide(L)'
;MNRTLVGFTLGACLLSSAAFAGEHVVYDVNGKKYEGYWSKVSDTAPLVLLIHDWDGLTEYEEKRAEMLNELGYNVFAADLFGQDIRPTKVEDKKQHTGELYKDRAKLQALMAGSLAEAGKLGGNLDNTVVMGYCFGGAAVLESARAGMNARGFVTFHGGLKTPEGQNYQQTKAPILVLHGTADTAITMQDFAGLAVELEQTELGHEMITYGGAPHAFTVFGSPRYREDADKKSWDAFKTFLEAKTM
;
A
#
# COMPACT_ATOMS: atom_id res chain seq x y z
N MET A 1 26.96 -66.09 -8.52
CA MET A 1 27.28 -64.67 -8.22
C MET A 1 26.08 -63.84 -8.67
N ASN A 2 25.12 -63.59 -7.74
CA ASN A 2 23.92 -62.78 -8.01
C ASN A 2 24.17 -61.35 -7.58
N ARG A 3 24.12 -60.42 -8.49
CA ARG A 3 24.14 -58.96 -8.21
C ARG A 3 22.69 -58.44 -8.19
N THR A 4 22.22 -58.11 -7.00
CA THR A 4 20.93 -57.41 -6.78
C THR A 4 21.14 -55.94 -7.07
N LEU A 5 20.44 -55.39 -8.11
CA LEU A 5 20.34 -53.95 -8.32
C LEU A 5 19.26 -53.38 -7.39
N VAL A 6 19.67 -52.48 -6.51
CA VAL A 6 18.74 -51.67 -5.70
C VAL A 6 18.45 -50.40 -6.50
N GLY A 7 17.24 -50.28 -7.00
CA GLY A 7 16.76 -49.08 -7.68
C GLY A 7 16.35 -48.02 -6.64
N PHE A 8 17.04 -46.87 -6.65
CA PHE A 8 16.62 -45.68 -5.91
C PHE A 8 15.60 -44.91 -6.74
N THR A 9 14.35 -44.95 -6.31
CA THR A 9 13.31 -44.04 -6.83
C THR A 9 13.40 -42.70 -6.13
N LEU A 10 13.87 -41.67 -6.84
CA LEU A 10 13.76 -40.26 -6.41
C LEU A 10 12.32 -39.84 -6.53
N GLY A 11 11.63 -39.73 -5.41
CA GLY A 11 10.32 -39.09 -5.34
C GLY A 11 10.47 -37.59 -5.48
N ALA A 12 10.10 -37.04 -6.65
CA ALA A 12 9.98 -35.60 -6.81
C ALA A 12 8.74 -35.13 -6.04
N CYS A 13 8.93 -34.47 -4.88
CA CYS A 13 7.88 -33.69 -4.24
C CYS A 13 7.60 -32.48 -5.13
N LEU A 14 6.52 -32.56 -5.90
CA LEU A 14 5.88 -31.40 -6.52
C LEU A 14 5.27 -30.56 -5.38
N LEU A 15 5.99 -29.53 -4.95
CA LEU A 15 5.40 -28.47 -4.14
C LEU A 15 4.42 -27.73 -5.06
N SER A 16 3.14 -28.06 -4.92
CA SER A 16 2.04 -27.31 -5.48
C SER A 16 2.07 -25.95 -4.77
N SER A 17 2.53 -24.90 -5.46
CA SER A 17 2.27 -23.54 -5.04
C SER A 17 0.78 -23.31 -5.12
N ALA A 18 0.08 -23.41 -4.00
CA ALA A 18 -1.29 -22.91 -3.91
C ALA A 18 -1.21 -21.41 -4.22
N ALA A 19 -1.81 -20.99 -5.33
CA ALA A 19 -2.04 -19.58 -5.56
C ALA A 19 -2.96 -19.10 -4.42
N PHE A 20 -2.47 -18.20 -3.59
CA PHE A 20 -3.26 -17.55 -2.55
C PHE A 20 -4.17 -16.53 -3.24
N ALA A 21 -5.33 -16.99 -3.73
CA ALA A 21 -6.38 -16.07 -4.16
C ALA A 21 -6.99 -15.45 -2.90
N GLY A 22 -6.96 -14.13 -2.81
CA GLY A 22 -7.65 -13.42 -1.74
C GLY A 22 -9.17 -13.44 -1.94
N GLU A 23 -9.90 -12.87 -1.00
CA GLU A 23 -11.35 -12.79 -1.01
C GLU A 23 -11.83 -11.34 -0.77
N HIS A 24 -12.96 -10.99 -1.41
CA HIS A 24 -13.63 -9.72 -1.12
C HIS A 24 -14.36 -9.81 0.22
N VAL A 25 -14.14 -8.80 1.07
CA VAL A 25 -14.72 -8.73 2.41
C VAL A 25 -15.48 -7.43 2.57
N VAL A 26 -16.78 -7.55 2.88
CA VAL A 26 -17.61 -6.37 3.19
C VAL A 26 -17.47 -6.05 4.68
N TYR A 27 -17.14 -4.80 4.97
CA TYR A 27 -16.97 -4.30 6.34
C TYR A 27 -17.71 -2.97 6.55
N ASP A 28 -17.89 -2.58 7.78
CA ASP A 28 -18.62 -1.35 8.15
C ASP A 28 -17.68 -0.34 8.82
N VAL A 29 -17.77 0.90 8.36
CA VAL A 29 -17.16 2.04 9.04
C VAL A 29 -18.22 3.12 9.23
N ASN A 30 -18.56 3.42 10.47
CA ASN A 30 -19.56 4.43 10.84
C ASN A 30 -20.92 4.23 10.15
N GLY A 31 -21.40 2.99 10.03
CA GLY A 31 -22.70 2.64 9.47
C GLY A 31 -22.75 2.65 7.93
N LYS A 32 -21.60 2.79 7.26
CA LYS A 32 -21.49 2.69 5.81
C LYS A 32 -20.66 1.45 5.43
N LYS A 33 -21.10 0.72 4.39
CA LYS A 33 -20.43 -0.49 3.89
C LYS A 33 -19.33 -0.13 2.91
N TYR A 34 -18.23 -0.86 3.04
CA TYR A 34 -17.04 -0.83 2.19
C TYR A 34 -16.70 -2.26 1.80
N GLU A 35 -15.98 -2.46 0.70
CA GLU A 35 -15.57 -3.78 0.24
C GLU A 35 -14.08 -3.81 -0.03
N GLY A 36 -13.33 -4.41 0.90
CA GLY A 36 -11.89 -4.62 0.78
C GLY A 36 -11.55 -5.98 0.18
N TYR A 37 -10.26 -6.19 -0.11
CA TYR A 37 -9.72 -7.47 -0.55
C TYR A 37 -8.74 -7.99 0.50
N TRP A 38 -9.05 -9.15 1.08
CA TRP A 38 -8.23 -9.81 2.07
C TRP A 38 -7.46 -10.98 1.47
N SER A 39 -6.15 -10.98 1.61
CA SER A 39 -5.30 -12.05 1.15
C SER A 39 -4.35 -12.49 2.26
N LYS A 40 -4.46 -13.76 2.68
CA LYS A 40 -3.79 -14.30 3.86
C LYS A 40 -2.79 -15.39 3.48
N VAL A 41 -1.57 -15.27 4.00
CA VAL A 41 -0.51 -16.27 3.86
C VAL A 41 -0.43 -17.16 5.11
N SER A 42 -0.43 -16.56 6.31
CA SER A 42 -0.38 -17.30 7.57
C SER A 42 -0.87 -16.45 8.75
N ASP A 43 -1.10 -17.10 9.89
CA ASP A 43 -1.52 -16.42 11.13
C ASP A 43 -0.42 -15.54 11.74
N THR A 44 0.83 -15.76 11.39
CA THR A 44 1.99 -15.06 11.95
C THR A 44 2.64 -14.07 10.97
N ALA A 45 2.18 -14.05 9.71
CA ALA A 45 2.74 -13.16 8.71
C ALA A 45 2.54 -11.68 9.07
N PRO A 46 3.51 -10.80 8.77
CA PRO A 46 3.31 -9.36 8.87
C PRO A 46 2.16 -8.90 8.00
N LEU A 47 1.54 -7.79 8.36
CA LEU A 47 0.40 -7.22 7.63
C LEU A 47 0.85 -6.03 6.77
N VAL A 48 0.36 -5.97 5.55
CA VAL A 48 0.36 -4.76 4.72
C VAL A 48 -1.07 -4.25 4.57
N LEU A 49 -1.34 -3.03 5.02
CA LEU A 49 -2.54 -2.29 4.70
C LEU A 49 -2.29 -1.51 3.41
N LEU A 50 -2.92 -1.93 2.31
CA LEU A 50 -2.75 -1.34 0.98
C LEU A 50 -3.92 -0.42 0.66
N ILE A 51 -3.63 0.81 0.22
CA ILE A 51 -4.66 1.81 -0.11
C ILE A 51 -4.62 2.11 -1.61
N HIS A 52 -5.79 2.00 -2.21
CA HIS A 52 -6.02 2.18 -3.65
C HIS A 52 -5.74 3.60 -4.13
N ASP A 53 -5.60 3.75 -5.44
CA ASP A 53 -5.49 5.04 -6.11
C ASP A 53 -6.87 5.73 -6.30
N TRP A 54 -7.01 6.63 -7.25
CA TRP A 54 -8.26 7.39 -7.43
C TRP A 54 -9.39 6.60 -8.11
N ASP A 55 -9.10 5.39 -8.60
CA ASP A 55 -10.06 4.50 -9.28
C ASP A 55 -10.88 3.65 -8.30
N GLY A 56 -10.52 3.65 -7.01
CA GLY A 56 -11.04 2.72 -6.01
C GLY A 56 -10.26 1.39 -6.02
N LEU A 57 -10.71 0.45 -5.22
CA LEU A 57 -10.11 -0.90 -5.19
C LEU A 57 -10.41 -1.61 -6.51
N THR A 58 -9.38 -1.94 -7.28
CA THR A 58 -9.46 -2.58 -8.60
C THR A 58 -8.53 -3.78 -8.70
N GLU A 59 -8.53 -4.46 -9.85
CA GLU A 59 -7.59 -5.55 -10.15
C GLU A 59 -6.11 -5.14 -9.98
N TYR A 60 -5.80 -3.85 -10.06
CA TYR A 60 -4.43 -3.36 -9.84
C TYR A 60 -3.99 -3.59 -8.38
N GLU A 61 -4.81 -3.21 -7.42
CA GLU A 61 -4.51 -3.41 -6.00
C GLU A 61 -4.54 -4.89 -5.61
N GLU A 62 -5.46 -5.67 -6.19
CA GLU A 62 -5.51 -7.12 -6.00
C GLU A 62 -4.23 -7.78 -6.49
N LYS A 63 -3.74 -7.38 -7.68
CA LYS A 63 -2.47 -7.87 -8.21
C LYS A 63 -1.28 -7.50 -7.34
N ARG A 64 -1.25 -6.27 -6.80
CA ARG A 64 -0.21 -5.84 -5.85
C ARG A 64 -0.29 -6.63 -4.53
N ALA A 65 -1.50 -6.97 -4.07
CA ALA A 65 -1.70 -7.83 -2.90
C ALA A 65 -1.16 -9.25 -3.15
N GLU A 66 -1.43 -9.85 -4.31
CA GLU A 66 -0.85 -11.14 -4.69
C GLU A 66 0.69 -11.12 -4.70
N MET A 67 1.30 -10.07 -5.27
CA MET A 67 2.76 -9.90 -5.27
C MET A 67 3.33 -9.80 -3.84
N LEU A 68 2.60 -9.21 -2.90
CA LEU A 68 2.98 -9.17 -1.49
C LEU A 68 2.80 -10.51 -0.78
N ASN A 69 1.76 -11.28 -1.13
CA ASN A 69 1.61 -12.64 -0.61
C ASN A 69 2.76 -13.55 -1.05
N GLU A 70 3.24 -13.42 -2.29
CA GLU A 70 4.42 -14.16 -2.78
C GLU A 70 5.67 -13.84 -1.95
N LEU A 71 5.72 -12.67 -1.32
CA LEU A 71 6.78 -12.23 -0.41
C LEU A 71 6.53 -12.64 1.06
N GLY A 72 5.39 -13.27 1.36
CA GLY A 72 5.07 -13.77 2.70
C GLY A 72 4.29 -12.80 3.58
N TYR A 73 3.65 -11.77 3.04
CA TYR A 73 2.85 -10.80 3.78
C TYR A 73 1.35 -11.10 3.68
N ASN A 74 0.61 -10.97 4.79
CA ASN A 74 -0.83 -10.83 4.73
C ASN A 74 -1.17 -9.43 4.21
N VAL A 75 -2.21 -9.31 3.39
CA VAL A 75 -2.58 -8.02 2.79
C VAL A 75 -4.06 -7.74 2.98
N PHE A 76 -4.38 -6.56 3.46
CA PHE A 76 -5.71 -5.99 3.35
C PHE A 76 -5.68 -4.79 2.41
N ALA A 77 -6.18 -4.96 1.19
CA ALA A 77 -6.40 -3.86 0.28
C ALA A 77 -7.75 -3.22 0.63
N ALA A 78 -7.70 -2.01 1.18
CA ALA A 78 -8.87 -1.34 1.73
C ALA A 78 -9.62 -0.54 0.67
N ASP A 79 -10.95 -0.53 0.76
CA ASP A 79 -11.83 0.39 0.03
C ASP A 79 -12.10 1.63 0.89
N LEU A 80 -11.89 2.82 0.34
CA LEU A 80 -12.18 4.09 1.00
C LEU A 80 -13.37 4.85 0.38
N PHE A 81 -13.94 4.34 -0.72
CA PHE A 81 -15.05 5.02 -1.41
C PHE A 81 -16.41 4.46 -1.03
N GLY A 82 -16.49 3.16 -0.84
CA GLY A 82 -17.70 2.45 -0.48
C GLY A 82 -17.95 1.23 -1.35
N GLN A 83 -18.72 0.29 -0.83
CA GLN A 83 -19.05 -0.95 -1.53
C GLN A 83 -19.61 -0.61 -2.94
N ASP A 84 -19.17 -1.33 -3.95
CA ASP A 84 -19.53 -1.17 -5.37
C ASP A 84 -19.13 0.18 -6.02
N ILE A 85 -18.36 1.04 -5.32
CA ILE A 85 -17.91 2.32 -5.87
C ILE A 85 -16.53 2.15 -6.50
N ARG A 86 -16.50 2.02 -7.84
CA ARG A 86 -15.29 1.91 -8.67
C ARG A 86 -15.41 2.90 -9.83
N PRO A 87 -15.08 4.20 -9.59
CA PRO A 87 -15.33 5.25 -10.57
C PRO A 87 -14.42 5.09 -11.80
N THR A 88 -15.02 5.16 -12.99
CA THR A 88 -14.30 5.09 -14.26
C THR A 88 -14.12 6.46 -14.91
N LYS A 89 -15.06 7.39 -14.68
CA LYS A 89 -14.99 8.75 -15.23
C LYS A 89 -14.12 9.64 -14.36
N VAL A 90 -13.35 10.53 -15.00
CA VAL A 90 -12.43 11.45 -14.31
C VAL A 90 -13.16 12.34 -13.29
N GLU A 91 -14.37 12.80 -13.62
CA GLU A 91 -15.20 13.64 -12.76
C GLU A 91 -15.56 12.91 -11.45
N ASP A 92 -16.00 11.65 -11.56
CA ASP A 92 -16.38 10.82 -10.41
C ASP A 92 -15.16 10.50 -9.53
N LYS A 93 -14.01 10.17 -10.15
CA LYS A 93 -12.73 9.96 -9.46
C LYS A 93 -12.33 11.19 -8.64
N LYS A 94 -12.39 12.38 -9.26
CA LYS A 94 -12.10 13.65 -8.60
C LYS A 94 -13.11 13.98 -7.49
N GLN A 95 -14.38 13.62 -7.67
CA GLN A 95 -15.41 13.82 -6.65
C GLN A 95 -15.08 13.01 -5.42
N HIS A 96 -14.91 11.67 -5.53
CA HIS A 96 -14.67 10.80 -4.39
C HIS A 96 -13.38 11.14 -3.65
N THR A 97 -12.28 11.38 -4.36
CA THR A 97 -11.03 11.81 -3.73
C THR A 97 -11.17 13.18 -3.08
N GLY A 98 -11.85 14.12 -3.76
CA GLY A 98 -12.07 15.49 -3.28
C GLY A 98 -12.92 15.54 -2.01
N GLU A 99 -13.94 14.69 -1.88
CA GLU A 99 -14.74 14.55 -0.66
C GLU A 99 -13.86 14.15 0.54
N LEU A 100 -12.99 13.16 0.37
CA LEU A 100 -12.10 12.70 1.44
C LEU A 100 -10.96 13.70 1.72
N TYR A 101 -10.47 14.42 0.73
CA TYR A 101 -9.52 15.50 0.95
C TYR A 101 -10.11 16.69 1.72
N LYS A 102 -11.40 16.94 1.59
CA LYS A 102 -12.12 18.00 2.35
C LYS A 102 -12.48 17.55 3.77
N ASP A 103 -12.82 16.28 3.95
CA ASP A 103 -13.19 15.69 5.24
C ASP A 103 -12.08 14.77 5.76
N ARG A 104 -11.03 15.37 6.33
CA ARG A 104 -9.89 14.66 6.86
C ARG A 104 -10.24 13.72 8.02
N ALA A 105 -11.20 14.11 8.85
CA ALA A 105 -11.67 13.28 9.96
C ALA A 105 -12.32 11.98 9.43
N LYS A 106 -13.13 12.09 8.37
CA LYS A 106 -13.69 10.93 7.68
C LYS A 106 -12.58 10.04 7.09
N LEU A 107 -11.59 10.62 6.41
CA LEU A 107 -10.47 9.88 5.83
C LEU A 107 -9.71 9.11 6.92
N GLN A 108 -9.39 9.76 8.04
CA GLN A 108 -8.73 9.13 9.18
C GLN A 108 -9.57 7.99 9.78
N ALA A 109 -10.89 8.20 9.93
CA ALA A 109 -11.81 7.17 10.42
C ALA A 109 -11.88 5.95 9.49
N LEU A 110 -11.87 6.17 8.16
CA LEU A 110 -11.83 5.09 7.18
C LEU A 110 -10.53 4.30 7.25
N MET A 111 -9.41 4.96 7.33
CA MET A 111 -8.09 4.31 7.49
C MET A 111 -8.03 3.48 8.78
N ALA A 112 -8.49 4.03 9.89
CA ALA A 112 -8.55 3.31 11.18
C ALA A 112 -9.53 2.13 11.14
N GLY A 113 -10.70 2.30 10.52
CA GLY A 113 -11.70 1.26 10.34
C GLY A 113 -11.20 0.11 9.46
N SER A 114 -10.49 0.42 8.39
CA SER A 114 -9.86 -0.57 7.51
C SER A 114 -8.78 -1.39 8.25
N LEU A 115 -7.94 -0.73 9.05
CA LEU A 115 -6.94 -1.41 9.87
C LEU A 115 -7.60 -2.31 10.92
N ALA A 116 -8.66 -1.83 11.57
CA ALA A 116 -9.42 -2.62 12.54
C ALA A 116 -10.06 -3.86 11.92
N GLU A 117 -10.58 -3.73 10.68
CA GLU A 117 -11.13 -4.88 9.95
C GLU A 117 -10.06 -5.90 9.61
N ALA A 118 -8.89 -5.47 9.11
CA ALA A 118 -7.76 -6.35 8.89
C ALA A 118 -7.39 -7.15 10.16
N GLY A 119 -7.45 -6.50 11.33
CA GLY A 119 -7.24 -7.18 12.63
C GLY A 119 -8.29 -8.24 12.95
N LYS A 120 -9.57 -8.00 12.67
CA LYS A 120 -10.64 -9.00 12.85
C LYS A 120 -10.45 -10.21 11.93
N LEU A 121 -9.89 -10.01 10.74
CA LEU A 121 -9.57 -11.07 9.78
C LEU A 121 -8.30 -11.86 10.17
N GLY A 122 -7.63 -11.48 11.27
CA GLY A 122 -6.44 -12.13 11.78
C GLY A 122 -5.12 -11.49 11.29
N GLY A 123 -5.17 -10.24 10.83
CA GLY A 123 -3.97 -9.45 10.51
C GLY A 123 -3.19 -9.06 11.77
N ASN A 124 -1.87 -9.10 11.70
CA ASN A 124 -0.99 -8.74 12.81
C ASN A 124 -0.84 -7.21 12.90
N LEU A 125 -1.67 -6.57 13.72
CA LEU A 125 -1.70 -5.11 13.89
C LEU A 125 -0.40 -4.54 14.51
N ASP A 126 0.32 -5.33 15.30
CA ASP A 126 1.59 -4.90 15.90
C ASP A 126 2.77 -4.97 14.92
N ASN A 127 2.56 -5.64 13.78
CA ASN A 127 3.55 -5.79 12.72
C ASN A 127 2.95 -5.41 11.37
N THR A 128 2.49 -4.16 11.25
CA THR A 128 1.79 -3.62 10.08
C THR A 128 2.59 -2.51 9.41
N VAL A 129 2.73 -2.59 8.08
CA VAL A 129 3.15 -1.47 7.22
C VAL A 129 1.95 -0.97 6.43
N VAL A 130 1.79 0.36 6.35
CA VAL A 130 0.72 1.01 5.61
C VAL A 130 1.29 1.58 4.31
N MET A 131 0.73 1.18 3.18
CA MET A 131 1.18 1.66 1.87
C MET A 131 0.02 2.12 0.99
N GLY A 132 0.30 2.96 0.02
CA GLY A 132 -0.73 3.39 -0.92
C GLY A 132 -0.18 4.07 -2.17
N TYR A 133 -1.03 4.11 -3.19
CA TYR A 133 -0.75 4.65 -4.51
C TYR A 133 -1.55 5.93 -4.76
N CYS A 134 -0.94 6.96 -5.36
CA CYS A 134 -1.63 8.20 -5.76
C CYS A 134 -2.45 8.81 -4.60
N PHE A 135 -3.78 8.81 -4.68
CA PHE A 135 -4.68 9.20 -3.60
C PHE A 135 -4.40 8.39 -2.31
N GLY A 136 -4.23 7.07 -2.43
CA GLY A 136 -3.90 6.21 -1.29
C GLY A 136 -2.57 6.58 -0.65
N GLY A 137 -1.58 7.01 -1.41
CA GLY A 137 -0.33 7.52 -0.86
C GLY A 137 -0.52 8.78 0.00
N ALA A 138 -1.43 9.68 -0.41
CA ALA A 138 -1.81 10.83 0.42
C ALA A 138 -2.58 10.41 1.69
N ALA A 139 -3.45 9.38 1.60
CA ALA A 139 -4.17 8.82 2.75
C ALA A 139 -3.22 8.16 3.76
N VAL A 140 -2.16 7.51 3.28
CA VAL A 140 -1.08 6.95 4.12
C VAL A 140 -0.38 8.07 4.90
N LEU A 141 0.00 9.15 4.24
CA LEU A 141 0.62 10.31 4.91
C LEU A 141 -0.34 10.99 5.89
N GLU A 142 -1.64 11.03 5.59
CA GLU A 142 -2.67 11.50 6.53
C GLU A 142 -2.72 10.63 7.79
N SER A 143 -2.65 9.31 7.63
CA SER A 143 -2.62 8.37 8.75
C SER A 143 -1.36 8.51 9.60
N ALA A 144 -0.22 8.76 8.96
CA ALA A 144 1.05 9.03 9.66
C ALA A 144 0.92 10.29 10.52
N ARG A 145 0.42 11.40 9.96
CA ARG A 145 0.18 12.66 10.70
C ARG A 145 -0.83 12.51 11.83
N ALA A 146 -1.87 11.65 11.65
CA ALA A 146 -2.85 11.33 12.67
C ALA A 146 -2.30 10.41 13.79
N GLY A 147 -1.04 9.96 13.71
CA GLY A 147 -0.41 9.12 14.71
C GLY A 147 -0.89 7.66 14.71
N MET A 148 -1.33 7.14 13.57
CA MET A 148 -1.67 5.73 13.42
C MET A 148 -0.50 4.85 13.87
N ASN A 149 -0.81 3.76 14.58
CA ASN A 149 0.21 2.80 14.98
C ASN A 149 0.54 1.88 13.79
N ALA A 150 1.79 1.91 13.35
CA ALA A 150 2.32 1.08 12.28
C ALA A 150 3.83 0.93 12.44
N ARG A 151 4.45 0.02 11.70
CA ARG A 151 5.91 -0.16 11.60
C ARG A 151 6.54 0.75 10.54
N GLY A 152 5.75 1.25 9.60
CA GLY A 152 6.20 2.13 8.55
C GLY A 152 5.06 2.60 7.66
N PHE A 153 5.30 3.71 6.97
CA PHE A 153 4.36 4.32 6.01
C PHE A 153 5.05 4.47 4.66
N VAL A 154 4.38 4.04 3.59
CA VAL A 154 4.96 4.06 2.24
C VAL A 154 4.01 4.71 1.25
N THR A 155 4.49 5.70 0.52
CA THR A 155 3.71 6.39 -0.50
C THR A 155 4.36 6.24 -1.88
N PHE A 156 3.62 5.69 -2.84
CA PHE A 156 4.00 5.62 -4.24
C PHE A 156 3.30 6.73 -5.02
N HIS A 157 4.05 7.66 -5.60
CA HIS A 157 3.54 8.82 -6.37
C HIS A 157 2.31 9.49 -5.72
N GLY A 158 2.27 9.53 -4.39
CA GLY A 158 1.15 10.08 -3.63
C GLY A 158 1.17 11.60 -3.57
N GLY A 159 0.04 12.19 -3.14
CA GLY A 159 -0.04 13.61 -2.82
C GLY A 159 0.83 13.94 -1.60
N LEU A 160 1.82 14.82 -1.78
CA LEU A 160 2.86 15.09 -0.78
C LEU A 160 2.63 16.36 0.05
N LYS A 161 1.70 17.22 -0.36
CA LYS A 161 1.40 18.45 0.39
C LYS A 161 0.75 18.15 1.73
N THR A 162 1.31 18.72 2.78
CA THR A 162 0.71 18.70 4.11
C THR A 162 -0.45 19.71 4.17
N PRO A 163 -1.65 19.30 4.59
CA PRO A 163 -2.76 20.22 4.79
C PRO A 163 -2.45 21.28 5.84
N GLU A 164 -3.02 22.47 5.69
CA GLU A 164 -2.89 23.55 6.64
C GLU A 164 -3.29 23.09 8.06
N GLY A 165 -2.49 23.44 9.06
CA GLY A 165 -2.70 23.08 10.47
C GLY A 165 -2.29 21.65 10.84
N GLN A 166 -1.80 20.85 9.90
CA GLN A 166 -1.23 19.52 10.16
C GLN A 166 0.30 19.53 10.14
N ASN A 167 0.90 18.53 10.77
CA ASN A 167 2.35 18.28 10.77
C ASN A 167 2.65 16.81 11.10
N TYR A 168 3.92 16.43 11.09
CA TYR A 168 4.34 15.04 11.35
C TYR A 168 4.78 14.78 12.81
N GLN A 169 4.46 15.66 13.75
CA GLN A 169 4.85 15.50 15.16
C GLN A 169 4.22 14.28 15.85
N GLN A 170 3.05 13.82 15.39
CA GLN A 170 2.37 12.64 15.92
C GLN A 170 2.75 11.33 15.22
N THR A 171 3.55 11.40 14.16
CA THR A 171 3.98 10.22 13.40
C THR A 171 4.86 9.32 14.26
N LYS A 172 4.60 8.02 14.25
CA LYS A 172 5.22 7.04 15.16
C LYS A 172 6.21 6.09 14.48
N ALA A 173 6.29 6.12 13.16
CA ALA A 173 7.10 5.18 12.39
C ALA A 173 7.73 5.84 11.15
N PRO A 174 8.81 5.26 10.60
CA PRO A 174 9.48 5.80 9.43
C PRO A 174 8.59 5.91 8.20
N ILE A 175 8.93 6.86 7.32
CA ILE A 175 8.22 7.12 6.06
C ILE A 175 9.16 6.82 4.88
N LEU A 176 8.65 6.07 3.89
CA LEU A 176 9.28 5.89 2.58
C LEU A 176 8.45 6.61 1.50
N VAL A 177 9.10 7.50 0.75
CA VAL A 177 8.48 8.24 -0.37
C VAL A 177 9.11 7.82 -1.68
N LEU A 178 8.29 7.29 -2.61
CA LEU A 178 8.71 6.79 -3.92
C LEU A 178 8.05 7.64 -5.01
N HIS A 179 8.81 8.52 -5.68
CA HIS A 179 8.26 9.59 -6.49
C HIS A 179 8.90 9.69 -7.89
N GLY A 180 8.11 10.06 -8.90
CA GLY A 180 8.58 10.25 -10.25
C GLY A 180 8.96 11.71 -10.54
N THR A 181 10.17 11.97 -11.11
CA THR A 181 10.61 13.35 -11.34
C THR A 181 9.84 14.10 -12.43
N ALA A 182 9.16 13.36 -13.33
CA ALA A 182 8.31 13.93 -14.39
C ALA A 182 6.82 13.99 -13.99
N ASP A 183 6.50 13.84 -12.70
CA ASP A 183 5.15 14.01 -12.19
C ASP A 183 4.74 15.48 -12.24
N THR A 184 3.74 15.78 -13.08
CA THR A 184 3.21 17.14 -13.25
C THR A 184 2.01 17.42 -12.32
N ALA A 185 1.45 16.40 -11.70
CA ALA A 185 0.35 16.54 -10.74
C ALA A 185 0.88 16.78 -9.33
N ILE A 186 1.90 16.03 -8.94
CA ILE A 186 2.62 16.17 -7.67
C ILE A 186 4.06 16.53 -8.05
N THR A 187 4.42 17.76 -7.83
CA THR A 187 5.66 18.34 -8.38
C THR A 187 6.89 18.00 -7.52
N MET A 188 8.07 18.14 -8.10
CA MET A 188 9.33 18.06 -7.34
C MET A 188 9.43 19.16 -6.27
N GLN A 189 8.68 20.26 -6.39
CA GLN A 189 8.57 21.26 -5.35
C GLN A 189 7.78 20.72 -4.14
N ASP A 190 6.70 19.96 -4.38
CA ASP A 190 5.95 19.30 -3.32
C ASP A 190 6.81 18.23 -2.61
N PHE A 191 7.63 17.51 -3.38
CA PHE A 191 8.59 16.55 -2.84
C PHE A 191 9.64 17.22 -1.94
N ALA A 192 10.24 18.30 -2.39
CA ALA A 192 11.21 19.07 -1.60
C ALA A 192 10.57 19.70 -0.35
N GLY A 193 9.31 20.17 -0.47
CA GLY A 193 8.54 20.69 0.66
C GLY A 193 8.34 19.64 1.75
N LEU A 194 7.91 18.44 1.37
CA LEU A 194 7.78 17.33 2.32
C LEU A 194 9.11 16.94 2.97
N ALA A 195 10.21 16.92 2.20
CA ALA A 195 11.53 16.64 2.74
C ALA A 195 11.90 17.63 3.88
N VAL A 196 11.67 18.93 3.66
CA VAL A 196 11.92 19.97 4.68
C VAL A 196 11.05 19.75 5.94
N GLU A 197 9.81 19.33 5.78
CA GLU A 197 8.92 19.05 6.91
C GLU A 197 9.37 17.81 7.70
N LEU A 198 9.79 16.75 7.02
CA LEU A 198 10.25 15.51 7.67
C LEU A 198 11.57 15.70 8.40
N GLU A 199 12.48 16.53 7.88
CA GLU A 199 13.73 16.91 8.57
C GLU A 199 13.49 17.65 9.90
N GLN A 200 12.31 18.20 10.14
CA GLN A 200 11.93 18.81 11.41
C GLN A 200 11.47 17.79 12.46
N THR A 201 11.45 16.51 12.10
CA THR A 201 11.08 15.40 12.98
C THR A 201 12.31 14.55 13.30
N GLU A 202 12.26 13.79 14.41
CA GLU A 202 13.28 12.79 14.71
C GLU A 202 13.03 11.45 14.01
N LEU A 203 12.05 11.40 13.12
CA LEU A 203 11.67 10.18 12.40
C LEU A 203 12.65 9.85 11.29
N GLY A 204 13.00 8.58 11.19
CA GLY A 204 13.68 8.08 10.01
C GLY A 204 12.77 8.22 8.78
N HIS A 205 13.30 8.80 7.72
CA HIS A 205 12.60 8.83 6.43
C HIS A 205 13.56 8.57 5.28
N GLU A 206 13.04 8.04 4.20
CA GLU A 206 13.76 7.85 2.96
C GLU A 206 12.90 8.35 1.81
N MET A 207 13.48 9.17 0.94
CA MET A 207 12.78 9.78 -0.18
C MET A 207 13.55 9.52 -1.47
N ILE A 208 12.97 8.71 -2.35
CA ILE A 208 13.62 8.25 -3.59
C ILE A 208 12.87 8.82 -4.79
N THR A 209 13.63 9.32 -5.78
CA THR A 209 13.07 9.80 -7.04
C THR A 209 13.50 8.95 -8.22
N TYR A 210 12.60 8.80 -9.19
CA TYR A 210 12.82 8.04 -10.42
C TYR A 210 12.79 8.97 -11.62
N GLY A 211 13.95 9.10 -12.29
CA GLY A 211 14.15 10.03 -13.39
C GLY A 211 13.20 9.78 -14.56
N GLY A 212 12.47 10.82 -14.99
CA GLY A 212 11.53 10.74 -16.12
C GLY A 212 10.25 9.96 -15.87
N ALA A 213 10.04 9.40 -14.67
CA ALA A 213 8.81 8.71 -14.32
C ALA A 213 7.67 9.72 -14.06
N PRO A 214 6.50 9.59 -14.74
CA PRO A 214 5.34 10.45 -14.52
C PRO A 214 4.51 10.00 -13.32
N HIS A 215 3.45 10.75 -12.99
CA HIS A 215 2.43 10.28 -12.04
C HIS A 215 1.85 8.93 -12.44
N ALA A 216 1.59 8.03 -11.47
CA ALA A 216 1.07 6.68 -11.70
C ALA A 216 2.00 5.77 -12.55
N PHE A 217 3.32 5.96 -12.43
CA PHE A 217 4.31 5.17 -13.16
C PHE A 217 4.32 3.67 -12.82
N THR A 218 3.63 3.26 -11.75
CA THR A 218 3.53 1.87 -11.30
C THR A 218 2.32 1.12 -11.85
N VAL A 219 1.35 1.82 -12.49
CA VAL A 219 0.07 1.24 -12.90
C VAL A 219 0.23 0.44 -14.20
N PHE A 220 0.13 -0.88 -14.09
CA PHE A 220 0.28 -1.81 -15.20
C PHE A 220 -0.65 -1.52 -16.37
N GLY A 221 -0.14 -1.63 -17.60
CA GLY A 221 -0.92 -1.40 -18.82
C GLY A 221 -1.30 0.06 -19.09
N SER A 222 -1.01 0.97 -18.16
CA SER A 222 -1.22 2.40 -18.36
C SER A 222 -0.18 3.00 -19.33
N PRO A 223 -0.52 4.00 -20.16
CA PRO A 223 0.46 4.75 -20.94
C PRO A 223 1.53 5.46 -20.08
N ARG A 224 1.26 5.62 -18.80
CA ARG A 224 2.17 6.21 -17.80
C ARG A 224 3.11 5.20 -17.18
N TYR A 225 2.87 3.90 -17.34
CA TYR A 225 3.70 2.84 -16.77
C TYR A 225 5.17 2.99 -17.21
N ARG A 226 6.08 2.86 -16.26
CA ARG A 226 7.53 2.88 -16.50
C ARG A 226 8.13 1.69 -15.77
N GLU A 227 8.40 0.63 -16.53
CA GLU A 227 8.85 -0.67 -15.99
C GLU A 227 10.08 -0.55 -15.08
N ASP A 228 11.09 0.20 -15.51
CA ASP A 228 12.31 0.42 -14.72
C ASP A 228 12.04 1.14 -13.40
N ALA A 229 11.20 2.18 -13.42
CA ALA A 229 10.84 2.93 -12.22
C ALA A 229 9.96 2.09 -11.28
N ASP A 230 9.00 1.34 -11.83
CA ASP A 230 8.15 0.42 -11.08
C ASP A 230 9.01 -0.64 -10.37
N LYS A 231 9.87 -1.36 -11.09
CA LYS A 231 10.76 -2.38 -10.52
C LYS A 231 11.66 -1.82 -9.42
N LYS A 232 12.33 -0.69 -9.68
CA LYS A 232 13.22 -0.06 -8.70
C LYS A 232 12.49 0.43 -7.46
N SER A 233 11.29 1.00 -7.64
CA SER A 233 10.48 1.44 -6.50
C SER A 233 9.93 0.25 -5.69
N TRP A 234 9.59 -0.84 -6.37
CA TRP A 234 9.18 -2.07 -5.71
C TRP A 234 10.34 -2.72 -4.93
N ASP A 235 11.57 -2.72 -5.47
CA ASP A 235 12.76 -3.22 -4.79
C ASP A 235 13.09 -2.38 -3.53
N ALA A 236 13.03 -1.05 -3.62
CA ALA A 236 13.18 -0.18 -2.47
C ALA A 236 12.10 -0.43 -1.39
N PHE A 237 10.86 -0.61 -1.82
CA PHE A 237 9.75 -0.97 -0.94
C PHE A 237 9.96 -2.33 -0.25
N LYS A 238 10.39 -3.37 -0.96
CA LYS A 238 10.72 -4.68 -0.36
C LYS A 238 11.79 -4.55 0.72
N THR A 239 12.87 -3.81 0.43
CA THR A 239 13.94 -3.55 1.41
C THR A 239 13.39 -2.86 2.66
N PHE A 240 12.52 -1.87 2.48
CA PHE A 240 11.86 -1.19 3.60
C PHE A 240 10.95 -2.14 4.40
N LEU A 241 10.13 -2.95 3.73
CA LEU A 241 9.26 -3.94 4.38
C LEU A 241 10.08 -4.90 5.25
N GLU A 242 11.12 -5.51 4.70
CA GLU A 242 12.00 -6.44 5.40
C GLU A 242 12.61 -5.79 6.65
N ALA A 243 13.12 -4.56 6.52
CA ALA A 243 13.74 -3.84 7.63
C ALA A 243 12.75 -3.44 8.75
N LYS A 244 11.43 -3.39 8.47
CA LYS A 244 10.42 -2.94 9.45
C LYS A 244 9.60 -4.08 10.04
N THR A 245 9.57 -5.25 9.40
CA THR A 245 8.69 -6.36 9.79
C THR A 245 9.42 -7.63 10.28
N MET A 246 10.73 -7.69 10.11
CA MET A 246 11.59 -8.78 10.61
C MET A 246 12.24 -8.47 11.96
#